data_7566d75485737df7e3f2cae724106d06
#
_entry.id   7566d75485737df7e3f2cae724106d06
#
_cell.length_a   1.000
_cell.length_b   1.000
_cell.length_c   1.000
_cell.angle_alpha   90.00
_cell.angle_beta   90.00
_cell.angle_gamma   90.00
#
_symmetry.space_group_name_H-M   'P 1'
#
loop_
_entity.id
_entity.type
_entity.pdbx_description
1 polymer ?
#
loop_
_entity_poly.entity_id
_entity_poly.type
_entity_poly.pdbx_seq_one_letter_code
_entity_poly.pdbx_strand_id
1 'polypeptide(L)'
;MSQPTPTQLEREARLAVDRLVDGQMTHEEFADLERRLISDQQFRTAYVEQSDLQTELEYHLRSYPPLTINSSQPTSRSWGIPFAIALSILLLLGLANLYFIDSWKLAFMGDPMLDYTETQLVGQGPIAIVISRSEEEGAESPLQVGDRVKPGALRLNRGDLRLEFLSGVRVELTGPAEMHLLTEHQATLLSGQAGVVTPPDSDSFSLNGPVSAVAVGSSEFVFRVEGPNRGEVDVYQGEVMASLLGPSGDTLLNELVLSNHSASFIDGELAVSAKTFNESDRVDTLPVDNLYLNPTDQYAEAVKADRPLVYWRFEDSDVIGDRVVNHVGDHHHGVIHSANDGSIEISRGRIRFSKSNKGRHLGMSEPIEGINRRDFSIEFWVRTDRMHWGTFFGLLPETQADPKKESHLCVIEYANHTNVVHRPATIRMLYRYPPTTYEGGKNVFSPNSCTPGIWTHIVAVKTPEAIRLYCNGQLQVNLDDLDFDDSSPYTAVLGQLDSVRPMRQLEGQLDEVAIYEKALTEEQIRHHYEVITGPPKT
;
A
#
# COMPACT_ATOMS: atom_id res chain seq x y z
N MET A 1 -0.09 17.88 -43.11
CA MET A 1 -0.60 18.26 -41.79
C MET A 1 0.59 18.28 -40.85
N SER A 2 0.88 19.40 -40.18
CA SER A 2 1.96 19.52 -39.21
C SER A 2 1.64 18.64 -37.99
N GLN A 3 2.58 17.89 -37.48
CA GLN A 3 2.40 17.14 -36.23
C GLN A 3 2.07 18.11 -35.09
N PRO A 4 1.14 17.77 -34.20
CA PRO A 4 0.81 18.60 -33.05
C PRO A 4 2.03 18.77 -32.13
N THR A 5 2.16 19.93 -31.50
CA THR A 5 3.21 20.19 -30.51
C THR A 5 2.92 19.43 -29.22
N PRO A 6 3.93 19.05 -28.40
CA PRO A 6 3.72 18.38 -27.11
C PRO A 6 2.68 19.06 -26.24
N THR A 7 2.73 20.38 -26.11
CA THR A 7 1.77 21.19 -25.33
C THR A 7 0.34 21.14 -25.87
N GLN A 8 0.19 20.92 -27.17
CA GLN A 8 -1.13 20.77 -27.79
C GLN A 8 -1.74 19.39 -27.51
N LEU A 9 -0.92 18.34 -27.55
CA LEU A 9 -1.31 16.97 -27.20
C LEU A 9 -1.73 16.85 -25.74
N GLU A 10 -0.97 17.44 -24.82
CA GLU A 10 -1.31 17.48 -23.39
C GLU A 10 -2.66 18.18 -23.13
N ARG A 11 -2.90 19.29 -23.82
CA ARG A 11 -4.16 20.04 -23.68
C ARG A 11 -5.36 19.24 -24.21
N GLU A 12 -5.20 18.56 -25.34
CA GLU A 12 -6.25 17.72 -25.92
C GLU A 12 -6.51 16.47 -25.06
N ALA A 13 -5.47 15.86 -24.52
CA ALA A 13 -5.57 14.74 -23.58
C ALA A 13 -6.31 15.14 -22.31
N ARG A 14 -5.95 16.27 -21.71
CA ARG A 14 -6.62 16.81 -20.53
C ARG A 14 -8.11 17.05 -20.76
N LEU A 15 -8.47 17.70 -21.87
CA LEU A 15 -9.87 17.93 -22.23
C LEU A 15 -10.65 16.62 -22.41
N ALA A 16 -10.01 15.57 -22.93
CA ALA A 16 -10.63 14.27 -23.08
C ALA A 16 -10.84 13.58 -21.71
N VAL A 17 -9.88 13.68 -20.79
CA VAL A 17 -10.01 13.17 -19.40
C VAL A 17 -11.12 13.92 -18.67
N ASP A 18 -11.10 15.26 -18.66
CA ASP A 18 -12.09 16.10 -17.98
C ASP A 18 -13.53 15.77 -18.47
N ARG A 19 -13.73 15.66 -19.78
CA ARG A 19 -15.05 15.35 -20.37
C ARG A 19 -15.52 13.92 -20.08
N LEU A 20 -14.60 12.97 -19.98
CA LEU A 20 -14.91 11.59 -19.62
C LEU A 20 -15.34 11.50 -18.15
N VAL A 21 -14.59 12.12 -17.24
CA VAL A 21 -14.86 12.15 -15.80
C VAL A 21 -16.18 12.87 -15.50
N ASP A 22 -16.44 13.99 -16.16
CA ASP A 22 -17.68 14.76 -16.00
C ASP A 22 -18.91 14.09 -16.66
N GLY A 23 -18.73 12.95 -17.34
CA GLY A 23 -19.81 12.26 -18.07
C GLY A 23 -20.39 13.08 -19.22
N GLN A 24 -19.64 14.03 -19.78
CA GLN A 24 -20.08 14.94 -20.84
C GLN A 24 -19.73 14.43 -22.25
N MET A 25 -19.13 13.24 -22.37
CA MET A 25 -18.72 12.66 -23.64
C MET A 25 -19.87 11.90 -24.30
N THR A 26 -20.14 12.19 -25.56
CA THR A 26 -21.12 11.44 -26.36
C THR A 26 -20.55 10.09 -26.79
N HIS A 27 -21.41 9.18 -27.23
CA HIS A 27 -20.98 7.85 -27.68
C HIS A 27 -20.05 7.90 -28.92
N GLU A 28 -20.25 8.87 -29.80
CA GLU A 28 -19.43 9.08 -30.98
C GLU A 28 -18.05 9.66 -30.62
N GLU A 29 -18.00 10.60 -29.70
CA GLU A 29 -16.75 11.18 -29.17
C GLU A 29 -15.94 10.16 -28.38
N PHE A 30 -16.61 9.25 -27.66
CA PHE A 30 -15.94 8.18 -26.96
C PHE A 30 -15.31 7.17 -27.95
N ALA A 31 -16.02 6.79 -29.02
CA ALA A 31 -15.49 5.92 -30.06
C ALA A 31 -14.32 6.56 -30.83
N ASP A 32 -14.32 7.89 -30.96
CA ASP A 32 -13.20 8.66 -31.51
C ASP A 32 -11.99 8.66 -30.59
N LEU A 33 -12.20 8.85 -29.29
CA LEU A 33 -11.16 8.75 -28.26
C LEU A 33 -10.50 7.37 -28.26
N GLU A 34 -11.29 6.29 -28.28
CA GLU A 34 -10.76 4.92 -28.35
C GLU A 34 -9.89 4.70 -29.59
N ARG A 35 -10.37 5.08 -30.75
CA ARG A 35 -9.62 4.94 -32.00
C ARG A 35 -8.29 5.71 -31.94
N ARG A 36 -8.30 6.89 -31.34
CA ARG A 36 -7.12 7.72 -31.21
C ARG A 36 -6.12 7.15 -30.18
N LEU A 37 -6.61 6.61 -29.06
CA LEU A 37 -5.76 5.92 -28.07
C LEU A 37 -5.08 4.67 -28.64
N ILE A 38 -5.72 3.99 -29.60
CA ILE A 38 -5.13 2.83 -30.27
C ILE A 38 -4.09 3.26 -31.32
N SER A 39 -4.40 4.28 -32.10
CA SER A 39 -3.61 4.65 -33.30
C SER A 39 -2.50 5.68 -33.05
N ASP A 40 -2.59 6.49 -32.00
CA ASP A 40 -1.67 7.60 -31.69
C ASP A 40 -0.96 7.35 -30.35
N GLN A 41 0.29 6.87 -30.44
CA GLN A 41 1.10 6.57 -29.25
C GLN A 41 1.41 7.84 -28.42
N GLN A 42 1.64 8.98 -29.06
CA GLN A 42 1.96 10.22 -28.36
C GLN A 42 0.75 10.77 -27.61
N PHE A 43 -0.44 10.73 -28.25
CA PHE A 43 -1.69 11.10 -27.58
C PHE A 43 -2.02 10.14 -26.42
N ARG A 44 -1.82 8.84 -26.59
CA ARG A 44 -2.02 7.84 -25.54
C ARG A 44 -1.14 8.12 -24.32
N THR A 45 0.13 8.42 -24.52
CA THR A 45 1.05 8.77 -23.43
C THR A 45 0.55 10.00 -22.67
N ALA A 46 0.23 11.10 -23.39
CA ALA A 46 -0.31 12.30 -22.78
C ALA A 46 -1.67 12.08 -22.06
N TYR A 47 -2.51 11.21 -22.59
CA TYR A 47 -3.80 10.86 -21.97
C TYR A 47 -3.62 10.11 -20.64
N VAL A 48 -2.73 9.12 -20.59
CA VAL A 48 -2.42 8.37 -19.36
C VAL A 48 -1.87 9.31 -18.29
N GLU A 49 -0.95 10.21 -18.64
CA GLU A 49 -0.38 11.19 -17.72
C GLU A 49 -1.43 12.15 -17.14
N GLN A 50 -2.38 12.60 -17.96
CA GLN A 50 -3.45 13.48 -17.49
C GLN A 50 -4.46 12.72 -16.62
N SER A 51 -4.74 11.46 -16.92
CA SER A 51 -5.61 10.58 -16.12
C SER A 51 -5.00 10.29 -14.74
N ASP A 52 -3.69 10.03 -14.68
CA ASP A 52 -2.97 9.82 -13.41
C ASP A 52 -2.95 11.10 -12.56
N LEU A 53 -2.73 12.27 -13.20
CA LEU A 53 -2.77 13.57 -12.54
C LEU A 53 -4.17 13.89 -11.97
N GLN A 54 -5.23 13.53 -12.70
CA GLN A 54 -6.63 13.72 -12.25
C GLN A 54 -6.92 12.85 -11.02
N THR A 55 -6.48 11.60 -11.03
CA THR A 55 -6.64 10.66 -9.91
C THR A 55 -5.90 11.17 -8.66
N GLU A 56 -4.71 11.71 -8.85
CA GLU A 56 -3.91 12.30 -7.77
C GLU A 56 -4.54 13.59 -7.21
N LEU A 57 -5.12 14.42 -8.08
CA LEU A 57 -5.87 15.64 -7.70
C LEU A 57 -7.15 15.30 -6.93
N GLU A 58 -7.92 14.31 -7.35
CA GLU A 58 -9.12 13.85 -6.64
C GLU A 58 -8.77 13.30 -5.26
N TYR A 59 -7.68 12.55 -5.14
CA TYR A 59 -7.16 12.08 -3.86
C TYR A 59 -6.81 13.24 -2.92
N HIS A 60 -6.15 14.29 -3.42
CA HIS A 60 -5.80 15.47 -2.62
C HIS A 60 -7.03 16.33 -2.27
N LEU A 61 -8.01 16.46 -3.17
CA LEU A 61 -9.23 17.24 -2.92
C LEU A 61 -10.18 16.55 -1.93
N ARG A 62 -10.23 15.22 -1.90
CA ARG A 62 -10.98 14.47 -0.88
C ARG A 62 -10.38 14.59 0.53
N SER A 63 -9.11 15.00 0.64
CA SER A 63 -8.40 15.20 1.91
C SER A 63 -8.69 16.56 2.57
N TYR A 64 -9.48 17.45 1.96
CA TYR A 64 -9.89 18.74 2.52
C TYR A 64 -11.39 18.76 2.80
N PRO A 65 -11.84 19.29 3.97
CA PRO A 65 -13.26 19.39 4.25
C PRO A 65 -13.96 20.29 3.23
N PRO A 66 -15.18 19.93 2.77
CA PRO A 66 -15.89 20.68 1.75
C PRO A 66 -16.21 22.09 2.23
N LEU A 67 -15.80 23.08 1.46
CA LEU A 67 -16.29 24.46 1.62
C LEU A 67 -17.80 24.47 1.34
N THR A 68 -18.60 24.75 2.35
CA THR A 68 -20.05 24.89 2.23
C THR A 68 -20.38 26.11 1.38
N ILE A 69 -20.65 25.90 0.10
CA ILE A 69 -21.30 26.90 -0.75
C ILE A 69 -22.79 26.55 -0.80
N ASN A 70 -23.59 27.38 -0.15
CA ASN A 70 -25.06 27.35 -0.31
C ASN A 70 -25.44 27.67 -1.75
N SER A 71 -25.96 26.72 -2.48
CA SER A 71 -26.70 26.98 -3.72
C SER A 71 -27.93 26.10 -3.83
N SER A 72 -28.98 26.76 -4.17
CA SER A 72 -30.39 26.40 -4.25
C SER A 72 -30.72 25.29 -5.27
N GLN A 73 -31.57 24.38 -4.83
CA GLN A 73 -32.59 23.55 -5.50
C GLN A 73 -32.27 22.72 -6.75
N PRO A 74 -32.64 21.43 -6.74
CA PRO A 74 -32.40 20.50 -7.83
C PRO A 74 -33.63 20.32 -8.73
N THR A 75 -33.38 20.23 -10.04
CA THR A 75 -34.34 19.66 -10.98
C THR A 75 -34.00 18.19 -11.24
N SER A 76 -35.00 17.34 -11.07
CA SER A 76 -34.97 15.89 -11.27
C SER A 76 -34.54 15.50 -12.70
N ARG A 77 -33.54 14.65 -12.81
CA ARG A 77 -33.21 13.97 -14.08
C ARG A 77 -32.89 12.50 -13.85
N SER A 78 -33.51 11.66 -14.66
CA SER A 78 -33.53 10.20 -14.59
C SER A 78 -32.13 9.55 -14.74
N TRP A 79 -31.80 8.63 -13.84
CA TRP A 79 -30.50 7.98 -13.66
C TRP A 79 -30.31 6.66 -14.47
N GLY A 80 -31.08 6.45 -15.53
CA GLY A 80 -31.06 5.17 -16.25
C GLY A 80 -29.95 4.97 -17.29
N ILE A 81 -29.29 6.02 -17.78
CA ILE A 81 -28.36 5.92 -18.93
C ILE A 81 -26.89 5.86 -18.55
N PRO A 82 -26.39 6.56 -17.51
CA PRO A 82 -24.96 6.50 -17.17
C PRO A 82 -24.50 5.14 -16.61
N PHE A 83 -25.41 4.35 -16.00
CA PHE A 83 -25.06 3.04 -15.44
C PHE A 83 -24.81 1.97 -16.51
N ALA A 84 -25.53 2.02 -17.62
CA ALA A 84 -25.36 1.09 -18.76
C ALA A 84 -24.05 1.37 -19.52
N ILE A 85 -23.59 2.62 -19.56
CA ILE A 85 -22.35 3.03 -20.24
C ILE A 85 -21.13 2.61 -19.41
N ALA A 86 -21.16 2.80 -18.09
CA ALA A 86 -20.10 2.34 -17.19
C ALA A 86 -19.92 0.81 -17.22
N LEU A 87 -21.03 0.07 -17.33
CA LEU A 87 -20.99 -1.40 -17.44
C LEU A 87 -20.41 -1.86 -18.79
N SER A 88 -20.68 -1.13 -19.87
CA SER A 88 -20.15 -1.43 -21.22
C SER A 88 -18.65 -1.17 -21.31
N ILE A 89 -18.15 -0.13 -20.65
CA ILE A 89 -16.71 0.20 -20.57
C ILE A 89 -15.96 -0.88 -19.77
N LEU A 90 -16.52 -1.35 -18.66
CA LEU A 90 -15.97 -2.47 -17.88
C LEU A 90 -15.94 -3.78 -18.68
N LEU A 91 -16.94 -4.03 -19.53
CA LEU A 91 -17.00 -5.23 -20.39
C LEU A 91 -15.97 -5.16 -21.54
N LEU A 92 -15.75 -3.99 -22.14
CA LEU A 92 -14.77 -3.81 -23.22
C LEU A 92 -13.33 -3.82 -22.70
N LEU A 93 -13.07 -3.24 -21.54
CA LEU A 93 -11.77 -3.34 -20.85
C LEU A 93 -11.51 -4.78 -20.39
N GLY A 94 -12.55 -5.53 -19.99
CA GLY A 94 -12.48 -6.96 -19.70
C GLY A 94 -12.14 -7.82 -20.92
N LEU A 95 -12.69 -7.51 -22.09
CA LEU A 95 -12.42 -8.23 -23.34
C LEU A 95 -11.04 -7.90 -23.92
N ALA A 96 -10.60 -6.66 -23.84
CA ALA A 96 -9.23 -6.27 -24.21
C ALA A 96 -8.19 -6.93 -23.27
N ASN A 97 -8.51 -7.06 -22.00
CA ASN A 97 -7.68 -7.79 -21.02
C ASN A 97 -7.60 -9.29 -21.36
N LEU A 98 -8.68 -9.93 -21.81
CA LEU A 98 -8.67 -11.34 -22.20
C LEU A 98 -7.76 -11.62 -23.42
N TYR A 99 -7.64 -10.67 -24.35
CA TYR A 99 -6.75 -10.83 -25.51
C TYR A 99 -5.26 -10.61 -25.18
N PHE A 100 -4.96 -9.78 -24.18
CA PHE A 100 -3.58 -9.55 -23.70
C PHE A 100 -3.13 -10.61 -22.66
N ILE A 101 -4.06 -11.22 -21.92
CA ILE A 101 -3.78 -12.20 -20.85
C ILE A 101 -3.21 -13.52 -21.42
N ASP A 102 -3.52 -13.91 -22.64
CA ASP A 102 -3.01 -15.17 -23.20
C ASP A 102 -1.49 -15.15 -23.48
N SER A 103 -0.91 -13.97 -23.67
CA SER A 103 0.56 -13.83 -23.83
C SER A 103 1.31 -13.72 -22.49
N TRP A 104 0.61 -13.39 -21.40
CA TRP A 104 1.19 -13.18 -20.06
C TRP A 104 0.92 -14.32 -19.08
N LYS A 105 0.00 -15.23 -19.39
CA LYS A 105 -0.33 -16.39 -18.54
C LYS A 105 0.83 -17.36 -18.29
N LEU A 106 1.85 -17.36 -19.13
CA LEU A 106 3.04 -18.22 -18.96
C LEU A 106 4.04 -17.73 -17.90
N ALA A 107 3.97 -16.46 -17.47
CA ALA A 107 4.90 -15.89 -16.48
C ALA A 107 4.36 -15.83 -15.05
N PHE A 108 3.07 -16.09 -14.82
CA PHE A 108 2.40 -15.82 -13.54
C PHE A 108 1.56 -17.00 -13.00
N MET A 109 1.87 -18.24 -13.35
CA MET A 109 1.25 -19.41 -12.69
C MET A 109 1.93 -19.67 -11.35
N GLY A 110 1.27 -19.30 -10.25
CA GLY A 110 1.77 -19.65 -8.93
C GLY A 110 1.08 -19.06 -7.70
N ASP A 111 -0.19 -18.60 -7.78
CA ASP A 111 -0.98 -18.33 -6.59
C ASP A 111 -2.05 -19.42 -6.41
N PRO A 112 -2.08 -20.18 -5.33
CA PRO A 112 -3.23 -20.99 -4.98
C PRO A 112 -4.36 -20.04 -4.57
N MET A 113 -5.19 -19.66 -5.53
CA MET A 113 -6.45 -18.96 -5.25
C MET A 113 -7.39 -19.93 -4.54
N LEU A 114 -7.66 -19.66 -3.29
CA LEU A 114 -8.66 -20.36 -2.51
C LEU A 114 -10.06 -20.07 -3.08
N ASP A 115 -10.72 -21.14 -3.46
CA ASP A 115 -12.04 -21.15 -4.06
C ASP A 115 -13.10 -20.88 -2.97
N TYR A 116 -13.56 -19.63 -2.89
CA TYR A 116 -14.73 -19.31 -2.07
C TYR A 116 -15.97 -19.49 -2.91
N THR A 117 -16.90 -20.29 -2.41
CA THR A 117 -18.18 -20.61 -3.05
C THR A 117 -18.83 -19.40 -3.70
N GLU A 118 -18.96 -19.49 -5.01
CA GLU A 118 -19.52 -18.52 -5.91
C GLU A 118 -20.90 -18.02 -5.48
N THR A 119 -20.99 -16.72 -5.23
CA THR A 119 -22.20 -15.97 -5.56
C THR A 119 -21.77 -14.56 -6.00
N GLN A 120 -21.65 -14.38 -7.31
CA GLN A 120 -21.73 -13.11 -8.07
C GLN A 120 -20.91 -11.89 -7.61
N LEU A 121 -19.58 -12.04 -7.40
CA LEU A 121 -18.66 -10.90 -7.40
C LEU A 121 -17.46 -11.16 -8.32
N VAL A 122 -17.74 -11.63 -9.53
CA VAL A 122 -16.72 -11.84 -10.57
C VAL A 122 -16.17 -10.48 -11.01
N GLY A 123 -14.89 -10.21 -10.70
CA GLY A 123 -14.16 -9.05 -11.23
C GLY A 123 -13.50 -8.12 -10.20
N GLN A 124 -13.77 -8.26 -8.91
CA GLN A 124 -13.12 -7.41 -7.90
C GLN A 124 -11.76 -7.98 -7.47
N GLY A 125 -10.75 -7.09 -7.34
CA GLY A 125 -9.44 -7.40 -6.76
C GLY A 125 -9.54 -7.75 -5.27
N PRO A 126 -8.44 -8.14 -4.63
CA PRO A 126 -8.39 -8.30 -3.19
C PRO A 126 -8.65 -6.96 -2.50
N ILE A 127 -9.30 -7.01 -1.34
CA ILE A 127 -9.68 -5.83 -0.54
C ILE A 127 -9.03 -5.83 0.86
N ALA A 128 -8.43 -6.95 1.24
CA ALA A 128 -7.74 -7.09 2.52
C ALA A 128 -6.59 -8.09 2.42
N ILE A 129 -5.74 -8.13 3.45
CA ILE A 129 -4.69 -9.12 3.65
C ILE A 129 -4.80 -9.71 5.05
N VAL A 130 -4.47 -10.99 5.18
CA VAL A 130 -4.35 -11.64 6.50
C VAL A 130 -3.04 -11.21 7.15
N ILE A 131 -3.12 -10.55 8.31
CA ILE A 131 -1.94 -10.09 9.04
C ILE A 131 -1.58 -10.98 10.23
N SER A 132 -2.55 -11.70 10.79
CA SER A 132 -2.34 -12.66 11.88
C SER A 132 -3.47 -13.68 11.93
N ARG A 133 -3.20 -14.83 12.50
CA ARG A 133 -4.21 -15.84 12.86
C ARG A 133 -3.74 -16.60 14.10
N SER A 134 -4.69 -17.12 14.90
CA SER A 134 -4.35 -18.02 15.99
C SER A 134 -3.93 -19.39 15.45
N GLU A 135 -2.95 -20.02 16.14
CA GLU A 135 -2.46 -21.38 15.82
C GLU A 135 -3.18 -22.47 16.62
N GLU A 136 -4.37 -22.20 17.17
CA GLU A 136 -5.09 -23.19 17.97
C GLU A 136 -5.41 -24.45 17.16
N GLU A 137 -5.22 -25.63 17.79
CA GLU A 137 -5.60 -26.93 17.22
C GLU A 137 -7.10 -26.93 16.89
N GLY A 138 -7.44 -27.06 15.60
CA GLY A 138 -8.82 -27.02 15.11
C GLY A 138 -9.30 -25.66 14.62
N ALA A 139 -8.44 -24.65 14.48
CA ALA A 139 -8.74 -23.43 13.75
C ALA A 139 -8.92 -23.77 12.26
N GLU A 140 -10.16 -23.87 11.81
CA GLU A 140 -10.51 -24.23 10.42
C GLU A 140 -10.61 -22.96 9.56
N SER A 141 -9.53 -22.23 9.40
CA SER A 141 -9.41 -21.23 8.34
C SER A 141 -8.38 -21.69 7.33
N PRO A 142 -8.71 -21.78 6.05
CA PRO A 142 -7.74 -22.10 5.01
C PRO A 142 -6.75 -20.95 4.77
N LEU A 143 -7.05 -19.74 5.29
CA LEU A 143 -6.25 -18.54 5.08
C LEU A 143 -4.96 -18.57 5.88
N GLN A 144 -3.87 -18.17 5.25
CA GLN A 144 -2.55 -18.02 5.84
C GLN A 144 -2.19 -16.54 5.99
N VAL A 145 -1.26 -16.23 6.88
CA VAL A 145 -0.69 -14.89 6.99
C VAL A 145 -0.04 -14.50 5.65
N GLY A 146 -0.38 -13.32 5.15
CA GLY A 146 0.02 -12.82 3.83
C GLY A 146 -0.97 -13.11 2.71
N ASP A 147 -2.00 -13.93 2.92
CA ASP A 147 -3.02 -14.18 1.91
C ASP A 147 -3.85 -12.91 1.64
N ARG A 148 -4.09 -12.67 0.35
CA ARG A 148 -4.95 -11.58 -0.12
C ARG A 148 -6.39 -12.05 -0.17
N VAL A 149 -7.26 -11.32 0.52
CA VAL A 149 -8.68 -11.68 0.67
C VAL A 149 -9.54 -10.84 -0.27
N LYS A 150 -10.36 -11.53 -1.07
CA LYS A 150 -11.35 -10.91 -1.96
C LYS A 150 -12.69 -10.68 -1.25
N PRO A 151 -13.57 -9.85 -1.81
CA PRO A 151 -14.97 -9.79 -1.38
C PRO A 151 -15.61 -11.18 -1.34
N GLY A 152 -16.39 -11.45 -0.30
CA GLY A 152 -17.05 -12.74 -0.12
C GLY A 152 -17.34 -13.08 1.33
N ALA A 153 -17.86 -14.28 1.54
CA ALA A 153 -18.17 -14.81 2.87
C ALA A 153 -16.90 -15.34 3.55
N LEU A 154 -16.71 -14.96 4.80
CA LEU A 154 -15.64 -15.42 5.66
C LEU A 154 -16.25 -16.06 6.90
N ARG A 155 -15.94 -17.33 7.16
CA ARG A 155 -16.40 -18.09 8.32
C ARG A 155 -15.20 -18.54 9.14
N LEU A 156 -15.31 -18.31 10.44
CA LEU A 156 -14.30 -18.72 11.40
C LEU A 156 -14.99 -19.54 12.50
N ASN A 157 -14.65 -20.82 12.61
CA ASN A 157 -15.27 -21.71 13.59
C ASN A 157 -14.65 -21.55 14.99
N ARG A 158 -13.36 -21.30 15.07
CA ARG A 158 -12.58 -21.11 16.30
C ARG A 158 -11.36 -20.24 16.07
N GLY A 159 -10.83 -19.69 17.18
CA GLY A 159 -9.63 -18.86 17.18
C GLY A 159 -9.87 -17.47 16.65
N ASP A 160 -8.80 -16.76 16.34
CA ASP A 160 -8.82 -15.38 15.88
C ASP A 160 -8.18 -15.25 14.50
N LEU A 161 -8.75 -14.39 13.68
CA LEU A 161 -8.23 -14.02 12.38
C LEU A 161 -8.18 -12.49 12.28
N ARG A 162 -7.00 -11.95 11.98
CA ARG A 162 -6.81 -10.52 11.80
C ARG A 162 -6.57 -10.19 10.35
N LEU A 163 -7.39 -9.27 9.86
CA LEU A 163 -7.31 -8.73 8.51
C LEU A 163 -6.90 -7.26 8.56
N GLU A 164 -6.12 -6.84 7.59
CA GLU A 164 -5.93 -5.42 7.29
C GLU A 164 -6.53 -5.15 5.91
N PHE A 165 -7.52 -4.25 5.85
CA PHE A 165 -8.15 -3.80 4.62
C PHE A 165 -7.23 -2.83 3.88
N LEU A 166 -7.40 -2.68 2.56
CA LEU A 166 -6.60 -1.74 1.75
C LEU A 166 -6.75 -0.28 2.21
N SER A 167 -7.84 0.04 2.86
CA SER A 167 -8.05 1.32 3.58
C SER A 167 -7.15 1.51 4.80
N GLY A 168 -6.37 0.49 5.21
CA GLY A 168 -5.58 0.47 6.43
C GLY A 168 -6.36 0.14 7.70
N VAL A 169 -7.67 -0.11 7.59
CA VAL A 169 -8.51 -0.55 8.70
C VAL A 169 -8.19 -1.98 9.08
N ARG A 170 -8.04 -2.26 10.37
CA ARG A 170 -7.82 -3.60 10.91
C ARG A 170 -9.07 -4.16 11.52
N VAL A 171 -9.35 -5.41 11.19
CA VAL A 171 -10.49 -6.15 11.75
C VAL A 171 -9.98 -7.46 12.33
N GLU A 172 -10.26 -7.67 13.62
CA GLU A 172 -10.05 -8.94 14.30
C GLU A 172 -11.37 -9.68 14.41
N LEU A 173 -11.47 -10.83 13.77
CA LEU A 173 -12.64 -11.69 13.83
C LEU A 173 -12.36 -12.82 14.82
N THR A 174 -13.22 -12.95 15.87
CA THR A 174 -13.12 -14.01 16.87
C THR A 174 -14.20 -15.07 16.64
N GLY A 175 -13.78 -16.33 16.46
CA GLY A 175 -14.68 -17.44 16.22
C GLY A 175 -15.42 -17.96 17.47
N PRO A 176 -16.66 -18.49 17.33
CA PRO A 176 -17.36 -18.70 16.07
C PRO A 176 -17.95 -17.40 15.48
N ALA A 177 -17.68 -17.12 14.21
CA ALA A 177 -18.16 -15.90 13.55
C ALA A 177 -18.35 -16.09 12.04
N GLU A 178 -19.27 -15.30 11.48
CA GLU A 178 -19.49 -15.21 10.04
C GLU A 178 -19.54 -13.74 9.62
N MET A 179 -18.70 -13.37 8.67
CA MET A 179 -18.59 -12.01 8.14
C MET A 179 -18.58 -12.02 6.62
N HIS A 180 -19.28 -11.09 6.00
CA HIS A 180 -19.20 -10.83 4.56
C HIS A 180 -18.33 -9.60 4.31
N LEU A 181 -17.25 -9.78 3.58
CA LEU A 181 -16.37 -8.72 3.10
C LEU A 181 -16.95 -8.15 1.81
N LEU A 182 -17.19 -6.85 1.76
CA LEU A 182 -17.86 -6.20 0.62
C LEU A 182 -16.90 -5.33 -0.20
N THR A 183 -16.26 -4.38 0.47
CA THR A 183 -15.28 -3.47 -0.14
C THR A 183 -14.14 -3.21 0.86
N GLU A 184 -13.14 -2.47 0.48
CA GLU A 184 -12.08 -2.04 1.39
C GLU A 184 -12.55 -1.10 2.52
N HIS A 185 -13.78 -0.59 2.43
CA HIS A 185 -14.41 0.31 3.41
C HIS A 185 -15.66 -0.28 4.07
N GLN A 186 -16.05 -1.49 3.70
CA GLN A 186 -17.32 -2.06 4.16
C GLN A 186 -17.28 -3.57 4.34
N ALA A 187 -17.81 -4.04 5.48
CA ALA A 187 -18.09 -5.43 5.76
C ALA A 187 -19.44 -5.60 6.48
N THR A 188 -19.96 -6.83 6.54
CA THR A 188 -21.17 -7.18 7.30
C THR A 188 -20.87 -8.34 8.23
N LEU A 189 -21.04 -8.15 9.53
CA LEU A 189 -20.97 -9.21 10.54
C LEU A 189 -22.36 -9.84 10.69
N LEU A 190 -22.49 -11.11 10.31
CA LEU A 190 -23.74 -11.86 10.39
C LEU A 190 -23.93 -12.51 11.75
N SER A 191 -22.84 -12.94 12.38
CA SER A 191 -22.83 -13.52 13.73
C SER A 191 -21.41 -13.48 14.32
N GLY A 192 -21.33 -13.47 15.64
CA GLY A 192 -20.06 -13.52 16.38
C GLY A 192 -19.53 -12.14 16.75
N GLN A 193 -18.21 -12.00 16.83
CA GLN A 193 -17.55 -10.79 17.29
C GLN A 193 -16.48 -10.33 16.29
N ALA A 194 -16.47 -9.03 16.02
CA ALA A 194 -15.43 -8.36 15.27
C ALA A 194 -14.93 -7.11 16.01
N GLY A 195 -13.63 -7.06 16.26
CA GLY A 195 -12.93 -5.87 16.73
C GLY A 195 -12.44 -5.06 15.55
N VAL A 196 -12.57 -3.74 15.59
CA VAL A 196 -12.19 -2.84 14.50
C VAL A 196 -11.30 -1.72 15.03
N VAL A 197 -10.20 -1.46 14.32
CA VAL A 197 -9.36 -0.27 14.54
C VAL A 197 -9.17 0.47 13.24
N THR A 198 -9.54 1.75 13.25
CA THR A 198 -9.37 2.64 12.09
C THR A 198 -8.20 3.60 12.34
N PRO A 199 -7.28 3.79 11.37
CA PRO A 199 -6.22 4.78 11.49
C PRO A 199 -6.76 6.22 11.38
N PRO A 200 -6.01 7.21 11.89
CA PRO A 200 -6.47 8.62 11.96
C PRO A 200 -6.84 9.26 10.62
N ASP A 201 -6.27 8.74 9.55
CA ASP A 201 -6.39 9.26 8.19
C ASP A 201 -7.09 8.29 7.23
N SER A 202 -7.74 7.26 7.78
CA SER A 202 -8.58 6.37 6.97
C SER A 202 -9.88 7.08 6.59
N ASP A 203 -10.38 6.75 5.40
CA ASP A 203 -11.77 7.00 5.05
C ASP A 203 -12.70 6.26 6.04
N SER A 204 -13.97 6.64 6.04
CA SER A 204 -14.95 5.98 6.90
C SER A 204 -15.01 4.47 6.61
N PHE A 205 -15.06 3.67 7.68
CA PHE A 205 -15.27 2.23 7.59
C PHE A 205 -16.62 1.86 8.19
N SER A 206 -17.40 1.06 7.45
CA SER A 206 -18.73 0.60 7.86
C SER A 206 -18.72 -0.90 8.16
N LEU A 207 -19.02 -1.27 9.39
CA LEU A 207 -19.31 -2.64 9.76
C LEU A 207 -20.82 -2.78 10.02
N ASN A 208 -21.50 -3.47 9.13
CA ASN A 208 -22.94 -3.67 9.18
C ASN A 208 -23.31 -4.94 9.96
N GLY A 209 -24.53 -4.98 10.47
CA GLY A 209 -25.14 -6.10 11.17
C GLY A 209 -26.61 -5.77 11.42
N PRO A 210 -27.16 -6.05 12.62
CA PRO A 210 -28.47 -5.56 13.03
C PRO A 210 -28.55 -4.03 13.05
N VAL A 211 -27.42 -3.37 13.26
CA VAL A 211 -27.19 -1.94 13.08
C VAL A 211 -25.99 -1.73 12.16
N SER A 212 -25.84 -0.53 11.60
CA SER A 212 -24.62 -0.14 10.90
C SER A 212 -23.73 0.66 11.84
N ALA A 213 -22.50 0.21 12.07
CA ALA A 213 -21.49 0.92 12.85
C ALA A 213 -20.49 1.58 11.87
N VAL A 214 -20.52 2.91 11.79
CA VAL A 214 -19.64 3.69 10.91
C VAL A 214 -18.63 4.45 11.74
N ALA A 215 -17.36 4.10 11.60
CA ALA A 215 -16.24 4.79 12.22
C ALA A 215 -15.60 5.78 11.24
N VAL A 216 -15.24 6.96 11.74
CA VAL A 216 -14.53 8.01 11.00
C VAL A 216 -13.31 8.44 11.81
N GLY A 217 -12.13 8.50 11.14
CA GLY A 217 -10.88 8.82 11.80
C GLY A 217 -10.41 7.72 12.77
N SER A 218 -9.60 8.08 13.76
CA SER A 218 -9.04 7.12 14.71
C SER A 218 -10.09 6.61 15.68
N SER A 219 -10.57 5.40 15.44
CA SER A 219 -11.56 4.76 16.31
C SER A 219 -11.17 3.31 16.60
N GLU A 220 -11.51 2.85 17.81
CA GLU A 220 -11.38 1.45 18.25
C GLU A 220 -12.70 0.99 18.85
N PHE A 221 -13.29 -0.05 18.28
CA PHE A 221 -14.57 -0.58 18.76
C PHE A 221 -14.69 -2.08 18.54
N VAL A 222 -15.55 -2.72 19.30
CA VAL A 222 -15.93 -4.13 19.12
C VAL A 222 -17.42 -4.19 18.79
N PHE A 223 -17.75 -4.91 17.73
CA PHE A 223 -19.13 -5.20 17.35
C PHE A 223 -19.43 -6.67 17.59
N ARG A 224 -20.48 -6.95 18.36
CA ARG A 224 -21.02 -8.29 18.64
C ARG A 224 -22.39 -8.45 18.02
N VAL A 225 -22.61 -9.58 17.37
CA VAL A 225 -23.90 -9.94 16.74
C VAL A 225 -24.31 -11.31 17.25
N GLU A 226 -25.43 -11.34 18.01
CA GLU A 226 -26.00 -12.57 18.56
C GLU A 226 -27.14 -13.12 17.70
N GLY A 227 -27.51 -12.38 16.65
CA GLY A 227 -28.56 -12.74 15.71
C GLY A 227 -29.11 -11.52 14.97
N PRO A 228 -30.13 -11.69 14.12
CA PRO A 228 -30.60 -10.59 13.25
C PRO A 228 -31.21 -9.42 13.99
N ASN A 229 -31.67 -9.62 15.25
CA ASN A 229 -32.34 -8.62 16.04
C ASN A 229 -31.57 -8.23 17.30
N ARG A 230 -30.31 -8.67 17.43
CA ARG A 230 -29.51 -8.37 18.62
C ARG A 230 -28.05 -8.16 18.29
N GLY A 231 -27.53 -7.00 18.73
CA GLY A 231 -26.14 -6.63 18.57
C GLY A 231 -25.71 -5.57 19.59
N GLU A 232 -24.41 -5.44 19.78
CA GLU A 232 -23.80 -4.47 20.68
C GLU A 232 -22.55 -3.89 20.03
N VAL A 233 -22.37 -2.57 20.09
CA VAL A 233 -21.19 -1.85 19.65
C VAL A 233 -20.54 -1.18 20.86
N ASP A 234 -19.37 -1.65 21.25
CA ASP A 234 -18.56 -1.10 22.35
C ASP A 234 -17.46 -0.21 21.80
N VAL A 235 -17.43 1.08 22.15
CA VAL A 235 -16.44 2.04 21.67
C VAL A 235 -15.39 2.33 22.74
N TYR A 236 -14.15 1.90 22.47
CA TYR A 236 -13.01 2.08 23.38
C TYR A 236 -12.29 3.39 23.13
N GLN A 237 -12.18 3.79 21.87
CA GLN A 237 -11.51 5.03 21.47
C GLN A 237 -12.22 5.64 20.26
N GLY A 238 -12.23 6.97 20.18
CA GLY A 238 -12.81 7.71 19.06
C GLY A 238 -14.32 7.77 19.12
N GLU A 239 -14.96 7.79 17.95
CA GLU A 239 -16.38 7.99 17.77
C GLU A 239 -16.92 7.01 16.71
N VAL A 240 -18.07 6.42 16.96
CA VAL A 240 -18.76 5.51 16.03
C VAL A 240 -20.21 5.96 15.90
N MET A 241 -20.68 6.15 14.66
CA MET A 241 -22.09 6.36 14.39
C MET A 241 -22.80 5.01 14.31
N ALA A 242 -23.66 4.70 15.27
CA ALA A 242 -24.53 3.54 15.23
C ALA A 242 -25.86 3.92 14.58
N SER A 243 -26.21 3.23 13.48
CA SER A 243 -27.40 3.53 12.70
C SER A 243 -28.33 2.32 12.61
N LEU A 244 -29.57 2.49 12.94
CA LEU A 244 -30.62 1.51 12.68
C LEU A 244 -31.11 1.68 11.24
N LEU A 245 -31.03 0.60 10.46
CA LEU A 245 -31.44 0.60 9.06
C LEU A 245 -32.83 -0.04 8.92
N GLY A 246 -33.68 0.58 8.11
CA GLY A 246 -34.95 0.01 7.70
C GLY A 246 -34.78 -1.12 6.65
N PRO A 247 -35.86 -1.85 6.33
CA PRO A 247 -35.83 -2.94 5.35
C PRO A 247 -35.39 -2.51 3.94
N SER A 248 -35.54 -1.24 3.59
CA SER A 248 -35.12 -0.65 2.32
C SER A 248 -33.70 -0.08 2.37
N GLY A 249 -33.00 -0.20 3.52
CA GLY A 249 -31.66 0.35 3.74
C GLY A 249 -31.65 1.83 4.11
N ASP A 250 -32.82 2.45 4.31
CA ASP A 250 -32.97 3.80 4.84
C ASP A 250 -32.63 3.84 6.32
N THR A 251 -32.02 4.94 6.75
CA THR A 251 -31.67 5.15 8.15
C THR A 251 -32.91 5.55 8.95
N LEU A 252 -33.28 4.76 9.96
CA LEU A 252 -34.40 5.02 10.84
C LEU A 252 -33.97 5.83 12.07
N LEU A 253 -32.79 5.57 12.61
CA LEU A 253 -32.25 6.22 13.80
C LEU A 253 -30.71 6.25 13.71
N ASN A 254 -30.11 7.35 14.16
CA ASN A 254 -28.67 7.52 14.31
C ASN A 254 -28.33 7.93 15.73
N GLU A 255 -27.37 7.24 16.33
CA GLU A 255 -26.82 7.58 17.63
C GLU A 255 -25.30 7.64 17.56
N LEU A 256 -24.70 8.74 18.05
CA LEU A 256 -23.26 8.87 18.16
C LEU A 256 -22.78 8.20 19.44
N VAL A 257 -21.95 7.19 19.29
CA VAL A 257 -21.35 6.43 20.40
C VAL A 257 -19.94 6.94 20.62
N LEU A 258 -19.68 7.54 21.76
CA LEU A 258 -18.38 8.08 22.14
C LEU A 258 -17.53 7.03 22.86
N SER A 259 -16.24 7.33 23.03
CA SER A 259 -15.35 6.52 23.87
C SER A 259 -15.96 6.21 25.23
N ASN A 260 -15.78 4.99 25.72
CA ASN A 260 -16.34 4.48 26.97
C ASN A 260 -17.89 4.46 27.00
N HIS A 261 -18.49 4.26 25.81
CA HIS A 261 -19.93 4.01 25.68
C HIS A 261 -20.17 2.76 24.85
N SER A 262 -21.36 2.18 25.07
CA SER A 262 -21.87 1.05 24.31
C SER A 262 -23.22 1.40 23.71
N ALA A 263 -23.41 1.00 22.44
CA ALA A 263 -24.72 1.00 21.80
C ALA A 263 -25.26 -0.44 21.75
N SER A 264 -26.40 -0.70 22.36
CA SER A 264 -27.08 -1.98 22.30
C SER A 264 -28.31 -1.90 21.39
N PHE A 265 -28.47 -2.90 20.56
CA PHE A 265 -29.62 -3.08 19.69
C PHE A 265 -30.35 -4.36 20.06
N ILE A 266 -31.63 -4.24 20.41
CA ILE A 266 -32.49 -5.36 20.80
C ILE A 266 -33.89 -5.13 20.22
N ASP A 267 -34.36 -6.05 19.36
CA ASP A 267 -35.73 -6.10 18.81
C ASP A 267 -36.23 -4.75 18.20
N GLY A 268 -35.35 -4.01 17.53
CA GLY A 268 -35.70 -2.74 16.87
C GLY A 268 -35.48 -1.50 17.72
N GLU A 269 -34.98 -1.63 18.94
CA GLU A 269 -34.62 -0.51 19.81
C GLU A 269 -33.09 -0.34 19.87
N LEU A 270 -32.61 0.88 19.71
CA LEU A 270 -31.20 1.25 19.85
C LEU A 270 -31.05 2.13 21.10
N ALA A 271 -30.18 1.73 22.01
CA ALA A 271 -29.90 2.47 23.24
C ALA A 271 -28.40 2.65 23.45
N VAL A 272 -27.96 3.86 23.79
CA VAL A 272 -26.59 4.19 24.13
C VAL A 272 -26.43 4.40 25.63
N SER A 273 -25.41 3.78 26.22
CA SER A 273 -25.12 3.90 27.65
C SER A 273 -23.63 3.97 27.92
N ALA A 274 -23.23 4.63 29.00
CA ALA A 274 -21.84 4.61 29.46
C ALA A 274 -21.44 3.20 29.91
N LYS A 275 -20.26 2.76 29.55
CA LYS A 275 -19.71 1.43 29.87
C LYS A 275 -18.22 1.55 30.22
N THR A 276 -17.82 0.92 31.31
CA THR A 276 -16.42 0.83 31.69
C THR A 276 -15.83 -0.44 31.09
N PHE A 277 -14.75 -0.32 30.39
CA PHE A 277 -14.05 -1.42 29.74
C PHE A 277 -12.76 -1.78 30.50
N ASN A 278 -12.39 -3.05 30.48
CA ASN A 278 -11.08 -3.47 30.93
C ASN A 278 -10.11 -3.39 29.74
N GLU A 279 -8.81 -3.24 30.03
CA GLU A 279 -7.78 -3.22 29.00
C GLU A 279 -7.70 -4.54 28.21
N SER A 280 -8.06 -5.66 28.86
CA SER A 280 -8.17 -6.98 28.21
C SER A 280 -9.29 -7.12 27.19
N ASP A 281 -10.25 -6.20 27.19
CA ASP A 281 -11.40 -6.23 26.27
C ASP A 281 -11.11 -5.47 24.96
N ARG A 282 -9.98 -4.75 24.93
CA ARG A 282 -9.53 -4.01 23.74
C ARG A 282 -9.09 -4.96 22.63
N VAL A 283 -9.22 -4.48 21.42
CA VAL A 283 -8.79 -5.21 20.23
C VAL A 283 -7.27 -5.21 20.19
N ASP A 284 -6.66 -6.39 20.24
CA ASP A 284 -5.22 -6.52 20.01
C ASP A 284 -4.93 -6.46 18.52
N THR A 285 -4.79 -5.25 18.00
CA THR A 285 -4.59 -5.00 16.58
C THR A 285 -3.15 -4.95 16.14
N LEU A 286 -2.22 -5.03 17.07
CA LEU A 286 -0.83 -5.12 16.72
C LEU A 286 -0.55 -6.56 16.25
N PRO A 287 0.09 -6.74 15.09
CA PRO A 287 0.71 -8.03 14.79
C PRO A 287 1.57 -8.36 16.00
N VAL A 288 1.40 -9.57 16.52
CA VAL A 288 2.20 -10.05 17.65
C VAL A 288 3.65 -9.68 17.35
N ASP A 289 4.27 -8.95 18.25
CA ASP A 289 5.65 -8.41 18.13
C ASP A 289 6.70 -9.53 18.13
N ASN A 290 6.39 -10.66 17.49
CA ASN A 290 7.13 -11.90 17.56
C ASN A 290 8.38 -11.95 16.69
N LEU A 291 8.63 -10.89 15.91
CA LEU A 291 9.86 -10.83 15.15
C LEU A 291 10.55 -9.47 15.42
N TYR A 292 11.20 -9.38 16.57
CA TYR A 292 12.31 -8.44 16.69
C TYR A 292 13.35 -8.86 15.66
N LEU A 293 13.58 -8.04 14.65
CA LEU A 293 14.81 -8.14 13.91
C LEU A 293 15.93 -7.91 14.93
N ASN A 294 16.80 -8.87 15.08
CA ASN A 294 17.94 -8.76 15.96
C ASN A 294 19.19 -9.13 15.14
N PRO A 295 19.65 -8.23 14.26
CA PRO A 295 20.83 -8.46 13.47
C PRO A 295 22.02 -8.68 14.41
N THR A 296 22.65 -9.82 14.27
CA THR A 296 23.82 -10.18 15.07
C THR A 296 25.09 -9.61 14.42
N ASP A 297 26.19 -9.60 15.16
CA ASP A 297 27.49 -9.31 14.57
C ASP A 297 27.84 -10.24 13.41
N GLN A 298 27.32 -11.49 13.41
CA GLN A 298 27.48 -12.42 12.30
C GLN A 298 26.82 -11.91 10.99
N TYR A 299 25.64 -11.27 11.10
CA TYR A 299 25.01 -10.67 9.93
C TYR A 299 25.85 -9.51 9.40
N ALA A 300 26.28 -8.63 10.29
CA ALA A 300 27.13 -7.51 9.90
C ALA A 300 28.45 -7.96 9.25
N GLU A 301 29.06 -9.04 9.74
CA GLU A 301 30.26 -9.61 9.14
C GLU A 301 29.97 -10.25 7.77
N ALA A 302 28.83 -10.92 7.59
CA ALA A 302 28.41 -11.45 6.29
C ALA A 302 28.22 -10.33 5.25
N VAL A 303 27.50 -9.26 5.60
CA VAL A 303 27.31 -8.08 4.75
C VAL A 303 28.65 -7.45 4.39
N LYS A 304 29.54 -7.20 5.37
CA LYS A 304 30.86 -6.62 5.16
C LYS A 304 31.79 -7.48 4.31
N ALA A 305 31.69 -8.83 4.45
CA ALA A 305 32.46 -9.75 3.64
C ALA A 305 32.16 -9.59 2.14
N ASP A 306 30.94 -9.17 1.81
CA ASP A 306 30.52 -8.87 0.45
C ASP A 306 30.85 -7.45 -0.02
N ARG A 307 31.57 -6.68 0.80
CA ARG A 307 32.16 -5.38 0.44
C ARG A 307 31.14 -4.38 -0.12
N PRO A 308 30.10 -3.99 0.65
CA PRO A 308 29.25 -2.89 0.25
C PRO A 308 30.06 -1.58 0.21
N LEU A 309 29.61 -0.61 -0.60
CA LEU A 309 30.10 0.77 -0.60
C LEU A 309 29.51 1.56 0.56
N VAL A 310 28.26 1.26 0.89
CA VAL A 310 27.49 1.88 1.97
C VAL A 310 26.89 0.79 2.84
N TYR A 311 26.98 0.99 4.17
CA TYR A 311 26.31 0.12 5.13
C TYR A 311 25.89 0.92 6.36
N TRP A 312 24.59 1.16 6.50
CA TRP A 312 23.97 1.86 7.62
C TRP A 312 23.21 0.85 8.50
N ARG A 313 23.64 0.74 9.76
CA ARG A 313 23.08 -0.22 10.73
C ARG A 313 22.11 0.42 11.72
N PHE A 314 22.11 1.75 11.84
CA PHE A 314 21.26 2.51 12.75
C PHE A 314 21.39 2.16 14.24
N GLU A 315 22.51 1.62 14.67
CA GLU A 315 22.79 1.41 16.09
C GLU A 315 22.82 2.77 16.83
N ASP A 316 22.49 2.74 18.13
CA ASP A 316 22.45 3.99 18.93
C ASP A 316 23.79 4.74 18.89
N SER A 317 24.91 4.01 18.75
CA SER A 317 26.27 4.58 18.62
C SER A 317 26.57 5.20 17.25
N ASP A 318 25.77 4.91 16.24
CA ASP A 318 26.02 5.32 14.85
C ASP A 318 25.54 6.72 14.56
N VAL A 319 24.72 7.29 15.45
CA VAL A 319 24.13 8.61 15.27
C VAL A 319 24.99 9.68 15.95
N ILE A 320 25.60 10.55 15.15
CA ILE A 320 26.44 11.66 15.62
C ILE A 320 25.86 12.97 15.11
N GLY A 321 25.03 13.61 15.91
CA GLY A 321 24.27 14.80 15.49
C GLY A 321 23.18 14.41 14.49
N ASP A 322 23.27 14.91 13.27
CA ASP A 322 22.39 14.57 12.12
C ASP A 322 22.99 13.49 11.20
N ARG A 323 24.18 12.98 11.53
CA ARG A 323 24.89 12.00 10.71
C ARG A 323 24.68 10.59 11.21
N VAL A 324 24.40 9.66 10.29
CA VAL A 324 24.42 8.21 10.50
C VAL A 324 25.68 7.62 9.89
N VAL A 325 26.49 6.93 10.69
CA VAL A 325 27.80 6.43 10.28
C VAL A 325 27.68 5.36 9.20
N ASN A 326 28.52 5.44 8.15
CA ASN A 326 28.76 4.35 7.24
C ASN A 326 29.80 3.39 7.84
N HIS A 327 29.43 2.12 8.07
CA HIS A 327 30.27 1.10 8.73
C HIS A 327 31.41 0.54 7.87
N VAL A 328 31.48 0.92 6.60
CA VAL A 328 32.46 0.37 5.65
C VAL A 328 33.36 1.40 5.00
N GLY A 329 33.22 2.69 5.36
CA GLY A 329 34.05 3.76 4.83
C GLY A 329 33.79 5.11 5.50
N ASP A 330 34.65 6.09 5.18
CA ASP A 330 34.60 7.45 5.71
C ASP A 330 33.75 8.40 4.83
N HIS A 331 33.09 7.86 3.81
CA HIS A 331 32.24 8.58 2.85
C HIS A 331 30.81 8.01 2.86
N HIS A 332 29.89 8.70 2.20
CA HIS A 332 28.50 8.25 2.03
C HIS A 332 27.78 7.96 3.35
N HIS A 333 28.01 8.82 4.35
CA HIS A 333 27.26 8.75 5.60
C HIS A 333 25.79 9.10 5.35
N GLY A 334 24.88 8.55 6.17
CA GLY A 334 23.51 9.02 6.20
C GLY A 334 23.41 10.42 6.81
N VAL A 335 22.47 11.23 6.31
CA VAL A 335 22.15 12.57 6.85
C VAL A 335 20.66 12.63 7.16
N ILE A 336 20.34 12.92 8.42
CA ILE A 336 18.97 13.04 8.90
C ILE A 336 18.43 14.42 8.51
N HIS A 337 17.44 14.46 7.63
CA HIS A 337 16.72 15.66 7.28
C HIS A 337 15.43 15.75 8.09
N SER A 338 15.38 16.71 9.02
CA SER A 338 14.22 16.96 9.86
C SER A 338 13.46 18.19 9.38
N ALA A 339 12.17 18.07 9.12
CA ALA A 339 11.29 19.21 8.96
C ALA A 339 10.87 19.71 10.35
N ASN A 340 11.26 20.91 10.67
CA ASN A 340 10.91 21.84 11.77
C ASN A 340 10.61 21.35 13.20
N ASP A 341 10.04 20.18 13.49
CA ASP A 341 9.59 19.84 14.85
C ASP A 341 9.75 18.36 15.24
N GLY A 342 10.92 17.82 15.16
CA GLY A 342 11.21 16.50 15.70
C GLY A 342 12.03 15.63 14.77
N SER A 343 12.91 14.86 15.33
CA SER A 343 13.83 13.97 14.65
C SER A 343 13.13 12.72 14.12
N ILE A 344 13.65 12.15 13.05
CA ILE A 344 13.49 10.73 12.75
C ILE A 344 13.93 9.97 14.00
N GLU A 345 13.15 9.00 14.42
CA GLU A 345 13.52 8.15 15.54
C GLU A 345 14.50 7.09 15.05
N ILE A 346 15.72 7.10 15.60
CA ILE A 346 16.68 6.03 15.44
C ILE A 346 16.93 5.46 16.83
N SER A 347 16.59 4.21 17.02
CA SER A 347 16.76 3.52 18.30
C SER A 347 16.78 2.00 18.09
N ARG A 348 17.53 1.31 18.91
CA ARG A 348 17.62 -0.15 18.92
C ARG A 348 17.99 -0.75 17.56
N GLY A 349 18.93 -0.14 16.86
CA GLY A 349 19.41 -0.63 15.56
C GLY A 349 18.45 -0.37 14.38
N ARG A 350 17.52 0.57 14.47
CA ARG A 350 16.57 0.83 13.39
C ARG A 350 16.19 2.29 13.25
N ILE A 351 15.90 2.68 12.03
CA ILE A 351 15.33 4.00 11.71
C ILE A 351 13.82 3.87 11.50
N ARG A 352 13.03 4.73 12.20
CA ARG A 352 11.57 4.72 12.16
C ARG A 352 11.04 5.96 11.43
N PHE A 353 10.15 5.71 10.50
CA PHE A 353 9.38 6.72 9.78
C PHE A 353 7.89 6.61 10.16
N SER A 354 7.21 7.74 10.23
CA SER A 354 5.77 7.78 10.48
C SER A 354 5.13 8.91 9.69
N LYS A 355 3.81 8.84 9.50
CA LYS A 355 3.05 9.88 8.78
C LYS A 355 3.10 11.23 9.52
N SER A 356 3.21 11.23 10.83
CA SER A 356 3.44 12.44 11.63
C SER A 356 4.80 13.10 11.34
N ASN A 357 5.72 12.35 10.76
CA ASN A 357 7.06 12.79 10.38
C ASN A 357 7.15 13.20 8.89
N LYS A 358 6.03 13.63 8.31
CA LYS A 358 5.95 14.02 6.91
C LYS A 358 7.04 15.03 6.53
N GLY A 359 7.78 14.73 5.46
CA GLY A 359 8.91 15.53 4.99
C GLY A 359 10.24 15.21 5.69
N ARG A 360 10.28 14.20 6.55
CA ARG A 360 11.52 13.72 7.17
C ARG A 360 12.02 12.49 6.44
N HIS A 361 13.31 12.51 6.12
CA HIS A 361 13.95 11.44 5.39
C HIS A 361 15.41 11.30 5.80
N LEU A 362 16.01 10.18 5.48
CA LEU A 362 17.45 10.03 5.51
C LEU A 362 17.98 10.27 4.09
N GLY A 363 18.88 11.21 3.92
CA GLY A 363 19.65 11.42 2.70
C GLY A 363 21.05 10.83 2.83
N MET A 364 21.88 11.04 1.81
CA MET A 364 23.29 10.66 1.78
C MET A 364 24.17 11.90 1.77
N SER A 365 25.32 11.87 2.48
CA SER A 365 26.23 13.02 2.59
C SER A 365 26.93 13.37 1.28
N GLU A 366 27.32 12.38 0.52
CA GLU A 366 27.97 12.54 -0.78
C GLU A 366 27.36 11.54 -1.79
N PRO A 367 27.19 11.93 -3.06
CA PRO A 367 26.65 11.04 -4.07
C PRO A 367 27.64 9.91 -4.41
N ILE A 368 27.13 8.86 -5.02
CA ILE A 368 27.91 7.74 -5.56
C ILE A 368 28.17 8.01 -7.05
N GLU A 369 29.44 8.11 -7.41
CA GLU A 369 29.86 8.35 -8.77
C GLU A 369 29.77 7.07 -9.63
N GLY A 370 29.07 7.16 -10.74
CA GLY A 370 29.02 6.10 -11.75
C GLY A 370 28.43 4.77 -11.29
N ILE A 371 27.57 4.76 -10.27
CA ILE A 371 26.91 3.53 -9.81
C ILE A 371 26.11 2.86 -10.94
N ASN A 372 25.56 3.65 -11.87
CA ASN A 372 24.77 3.14 -12.98
C ASN A 372 25.61 2.61 -14.16
N ARG A 373 26.94 2.80 -14.14
CA ARG A 373 27.85 2.19 -15.12
C ARG A 373 28.07 0.70 -14.90
N ARG A 374 27.71 0.21 -13.71
CA ARG A 374 28.02 -1.13 -13.25
C ARG A 374 26.76 -1.83 -12.78
N ASP A 375 26.95 -3.09 -12.46
CA ASP A 375 26.01 -3.81 -11.62
C ASP A 375 25.92 -3.12 -10.26
N PHE A 376 24.73 -3.07 -9.71
CA PHE A 376 24.56 -2.66 -8.33
C PHE A 376 23.53 -3.51 -7.61
N SER A 377 23.63 -3.53 -6.29
CA SER A 377 22.61 -4.12 -5.42
C SER A 377 22.27 -3.16 -4.28
N ILE A 378 21.02 -3.17 -3.89
CA ILE A 378 20.48 -2.44 -2.75
C ILE A 378 19.82 -3.46 -1.85
N GLU A 379 20.25 -3.53 -0.59
CA GLU A 379 19.79 -4.50 0.39
C GLU A 379 19.34 -3.78 1.65
N PHE A 380 18.24 -4.21 2.25
CA PHE A 380 17.78 -3.74 3.54
C PHE A 380 16.72 -4.66 4.13
N TRP A 381 16.49 -4.50 5.43
CA TRP A 381 15.32 -5.02 6.10
C TRP A 381 14.28 -3.93 6.28
N VAL A 382 13.01 -4.29 6.09
CA VAL A 382 11.88 -3.37 6.25
C VAL A 382 10.73 -4.02 7.00
N ARG A 383 10.04 -3.22 7.82
CA ARG A 383 8.78 -3.56 8.45
C ARG A 383 7.83 -2.40 8.29
N THR A 384 6.75 -2.59 7.56
CA THR A 384 5.69 -1.58 7.45
C THR A 384 4.75 -1.67 8.66
N ASP A 385 4.29 -0.53 9.16
CA ASP A 385 3.34 -0.51 10.28
C ASP A 385 1.93 -0.87 9.81
N ARG A 386 1.58 -0.50 8.56
CA ARG A 386 0.29 -0.80 7.93
C ARG A 386 0.41 -0.79 6.39
N MET A 387 -0.67 -1.20 5.71
CA MET A 387 -0.76 -1.00 4.26
C MET A 387 -0.85 0.49 3.92
N HIS A 388 0.06 0.96 3.09
CA HIS A 388 0.11 2.33 2.59
C HIS A 388 1.02 2.37 1.35
N TRP A 389 0.98 3.46 0.62
CA TRP A 389 1.97 3.67 -0.43
C TRP A 389 3.18 4.39 0.18
N GLY A 390 4.26 3.65 0.40
CA GLY A 390 5.46 4.16 1.07
C GLY A 390 6.74 3.78 0.35
N THR A 391 7.65 4.75 0.21
CA THR A 391 8.97 4.53 -0.40
C THR A 391 9.97 4.10 0.68
N PHE A 392 10.63 2.98 0.46
CA PHE A 392 11.71 2.48 1.29
C PHE A 392 13.03 3.15 0.93
N PHE A 393 13.35 3.13 -0.37
CA PHE A 393 14.62 3.57 -0.90
C PHE A 393 14.45 4.22 -2.28
N GLY A 394 15.07 5.36 -2.49
CA GLY A 394 15.19 6.05 -3.78
C GLY A 394 16.65 6.33 -4.13
N LEU A 395 17.03 6.14 -5.40
CA LEU A 395 18.31 6.56 -5.95
C LEU A 395 18.07 7.65 -6.99
N LEU A 396 18.55 8.86 -6.70
CA LEU A 396 18.24 10.08 -7.42
C LEU A 396 19.50 10.70 -8.02
N PRO A 397 19.45 11.28 -9.23
CA PRO A 397 20.57 12.09 -9.73
C PRO A 397 20.89 13.25 -8.78
N GLU A 398 22.16 13.51 -8.51
CA GLU A 398 22.57 14.68 -7.74
C GLU A 398 22.10 15.98 -8.39
N THR A 399 22.20 16.08 -9.70
CA THR A 399 21.73 17.23 -10.47
C THR A 399 20.35 16.96 -11.02
N GLN A 400 19.37 17.69 -10.55
CA GLN A 400 17.98 17.60 -10.98
C GLN A 400 17.68 18.56 -12.13
N ALA A 401 16.97 18.08 -13.14
CA ALA A 401 16.54 18.91 -14.26
C ALA A 401 15.50 19.97 -13.86
N ASP A 402 14.65 19.66 -12.88
CA ASP A 402 13.68 20.57 -12.27
C ASP A 402 13.87 20.57 -10.74
N PRO A 403 14.26 21.69 -10.13
CA PRO A 403 14.43 21.76 -8.67
C PRO A 403 13.15 21.52 -7.86
N LYS A 404 11.99 21.55 -8.49
CA LYS A 404 10.68 21.31 -7.86
C LYS A 404 10.21 19.85 -7.97
N LYS A 405 10.86 19.07 -8.84
CA LYS A 405 10.48 17.68 -9.12
C LYS A 405 11.73 16.85 -9.31
N GLU A 406 12.10 16.10 -8.30
CA GLU A 406 13.25 15.20 -8.45
C GLU A 406 12.93 14.03 -9.38
N SER A 407 13.89 13.72 -10.23
CA SER A 407 13.89 12.53 -11.09
C SER A 407 14.41 11.33 -10.29
N HIS A 408 14.10 10.12 -10.73
CA HIS A 408 14.53 8.89 -10.07
C HIS A 408 15.21 7.95 -11.06
N LEU A 409 16.34 7.36 -10.67
CA LEU A 409 16.93 6.22 -11.35
C LEU A 409 16.30 4.92 -10.86
N CYS A 410 16.23 4.75 -9.55
CA CYS A 410 15.66 3.57 -8.92
C CYS A 410 14.78 3.96 -7.74
N VAL A 411 13.63 3.29 -7.59
CA VAL A 411 12.74 3.44 -6.42
C VAL A 411 12.31 2.04 -5.98
N ILE A 412 12.44 1.77 -4.68
CA ILE A 412 11.91 0.55 -4.05
C ILE A 412 10.85 0.99 -3.06
N GLU A 413 9.63 0.51 -3.21
CA GLU A 413 8.49 1.00 -2.44
C GLU A 413 7.45 -0.09 -2.16
N TYR A 414 6.60 0.18 -1.19
CA TYR A 414 5.42 -0.60 -0.86
C TYR A 414 4.22 -0.04 -1.63
N ALA A 415 3.59 -0.86 -2.45
CA ALA A 415 2.43 -0.50 -3.25
C ALA A 415 1.17 -1.12 -2.65
N ASN A 416 0.23 -0.29 -2.18
CA ASN A 416 -0.99 -0.74 -1.51
C ASN A 416 -2.25 -0.64 -2.36
N HIS A 417 -2.23 0.06 -3.48
CA HIS A 417 -3.41 0.22 -4.33
C HIS A 417 -3.42 -0.78 -5.49
N THR A 418 -4.61 -1.10 -5.96
CA THR A 418 -4.79 -1.96 -7.13
C THR A 418 -4.82 -1.12 -8.39
N ASN A 419 -3.99 -1.50 -9.37
CA ASN A 419 -4.14 -1.00 -10.73
C ASN A 419 -3.98 -2.16 -11.73
N VAL A 420 -4.01 -1.87 -13.03
CA VAL A 420 -3.89 -2.90 -14.09
C VAL A 420 -2.53 -3.61 -14.11
N VAL A 421 -1.52 -3.09 -13.41
CA VAL A 421 -0.13 -3.55 -13.47
C VAL A 421 0.29 -4.30 -12.22
N HIS A 422 -0.29 -4.03 -11.05
CA HIS A 422 0.13 -4.64 -9.79
C HIS A 422 -1.02 -4.92 -8.83
N ARG A 423 -0.75 -5.83 -7.90
CA ARG A 423 -1.64 -6.18 -6.80
C ARG A 423 -1.30 -5.35 -5.56
N PRO A 424 -2.25 -5.10 -4.66
CA PRO A 424 -1.96 -4.42 -3.40
C PRO A 424 -1.04 -5.25 -2.49
N ALA A 425 -0.39 -4.57 -1.57
CA ALA A 425 0.57 -5.13 -0.62
C ALA A 425 1.81 -5.78 -1.27
N THR A 426 2.27 -5.26 -2.41
CA THR A 426 3.47 -5.74 -3.10
C THR A 426 4.65 -4.81 -2.91
N ILE A 427 5.84 -5.38 -3.02
CA ILE A 427 7.06 -4.60 -3.18
C ILE A 427 7.21 -4.27 -4.65
N ARG A 428 7.40 -3.00 -4.94
CA ARG A 428 7.71 -2.50 -6.27
C ARG A 428 9.16 -2.07 -6.34
N MET A 429 9.89 -2.50 -7.36
CA MET A 429 11.13 -1.89 -7.81
C MET A 429 10.88 -1.24 -9.16
N LEU A 430 11.11 0.06 -9.24
CA LEU A 430 11.14 0.83 -10.48
C LEU A 430 12.58 1.16 -10.82
N TYR A 431 13.01 0.85 -12.04
CA TYR A 431 14.28 1.32 -12.61
C TYR A 431 14.01 2.16 -13.85
N ARG A 432 14.65 3.32 -13.95
CA ARG A 432 14.38 4.34 -14.98
C ARG A 432 15.65 4.95 -15.50
N TYR A 433 15.93 4.72 -16.77
CA TYR A 433 17.03 5.40 -17.44
C TYR A 433 16.59 5.91 -18.83
N PRO A 434 16.86 7.18 -19.18
CA PRO A 434 17.35 8.23 -18.28
C PRO A 434 16.39 8.53 -17.15
N PRO A 435 16.90 9.03 -15.99
CA PRO A 435 16.05 9.37 -14.86
C PRO A 435 14.99 10.40 -15.22
N THR A 436 13.72 10.11 -14.87
CA THR A 436 12.59 11.02 -15.04
C THR A 436 11.72 11.02 -13.79
N THR A 437 10.78 11.95 -13.70
CA THR A 437 9.88 12.07 -12.54
C THR A 437 8.72 11.08 -12.62
N TYR A 438 8.08 10.96 -13.77
CA TYR A 438 6.83 10.19 -13.92
C TYR A 438 6.83 9.21 -15.09
N GLU A 439 7.62 9.47 -16.12
CA GLU A 439 7.54 8.74 -17.38
C GLU A 439 8.55 7.59 -17.49
N GLY A 440 8.10 6.51 -18.10
CA GLY A 440 8.95 5.42 -18.53
C GLY A 440 9.51 4.58 -17.38
N GLY A 441 10.50 3.78 -17.71
CA GLY A 441 11.17 2.86 -16.81
C GLY A 441 10.53 1.47 -16.78
N LYS A 442 11.21 0.58 -16.08
CA LYS A 442 10.80 -0.81 -15.90
C LYS A 442 10.35 -1.03 -14.48
N ASN A 443 9.17 -1.61 -14.32
CA ASN A 443 8.59 -1.94 -13.03
C ASN A 443 8.61 -3.45 -12.83
N VAL A 444 9.09 -3.89 -11.67
CA VAL A 444 8.92 -5.24 -11.18
C VAL A 444 8.18 -5.21 -9.85
N PHE A 445 7.24 -6.14 -9.68
CA PHE A 445 6.41 -6.25 -8.48
C PHE A 445 6.55 -7.64 -7.89
N SER A 446 6.71 -7.75 -6.57
CA SER A 446 6.70 -9.06 -5.92
C SER A 446 5.35 -9.75 -6.14
N PRO A 447 5.32 -11.05 -6.49
CA PRO A 447 4.07 -11.80 -6.59
C PRO A 447 3.42 -11.98 -5.22
N ASN A 448 4.25 -12.14 -4.17
CA ASN A 448 3.80 -12.34 -2.81
C ASN A 448 3.59 -11.03 -2.07
N SER A 449 2.72 -11.04 -1.08
CA SER A 449 2.44 -9.90 -0.23
C SER A 449 3.61 -9.62 0.72
N CYS A 450 3.89 -8.35 0.95
CA CYS A 450 4.66 -7.89 2.10
C CYS A 450 3.66 -7.59 3.22
N THR A 451 3.64 -8.43 4.24
CA THR A 451 2.66 -8.34 5.31
C THR A 451 3.05 -7.25 6.31
N PRO A 452 2.16 -6.28 6.61
CA PRO A 452 2.42 -5.29 7.66
C PRO A 452 2.74 -5.93 9.00
N GLY A 453 3.65 -5.32 9.74
CA GLY A 453 4.11 -5.81 11.03
C GLY A 453 5.17 -6.91 10.98
N ILE A 454 5.50 -7.44 9.80
CA ILE A 454 6.50 -8.50 9.62
C ILE A 454 7.75 -7.93 8.96
N TRP A 455 8.92 -8.19 9.56
CA TRP A 455 10.19 -7.83 8.93
C TRP A 455 10.41 -8.64 7.65
N THR A 456 10.72 -7.95 6.59
CA THR A 456 10.98 -8.51 5.28
C THR A 456 12.36 -8.09 4.79
N HIS A 457 13.18 -9.04 4.41
CA HIS A 457 14.47 -8.81 3.76
C HIS A 457 14.24 -8.51 2.28
N ILE A 458 14.72 -7.38 1.79
CA ILE A 458 14.59 -6.95 0.41
C ILE A 458 15.98 -6.80 -0.21
N VAL A 459 16.18 -7.37 -1.38
CA VAL A 459 17.35 -7.10 -2.21
C VAL A 459 16.91 -6.81 -3.64
N ALA A 460 17.31 -5.64 -4.13
CA ALA A 460 17.14 -5.23 -5.51
C ALA A 460 18.49 -5.29 -6.23
N VAL A 461 18.56 -6.01 -7.33
CA VAL A 461 19.79 -6.20 -8.12
C VAL A 461 19.56 -5.70 -9.54
N LYS A 462 20.45 -4.83 -10.02
CA LYS A 462 20.50 -4.37 -11.41
C LYS A 462 21.79 -4.86 -12.04
N THR A 463 21.67 -5.52 -13.19
CA THR A 463 22.78 -5.86 -14.10
C THR A 463 22.49 -5.27 -15.48
N PRO A 464 23.44 -5.28 -16.44
CA PRO A 464 23.15 -4.90 -17.82
C PRO A 464 22.01 -5.73 -18.43
N GLU A 465 21.92 -7.00 -18.07
CA GLU A 465 20.95 -7.93 -18.66
C GLU A 465 19.62 -7.95 -17.96
N ALA A 466 19.57 -7.61 -16.63
CA ALA A 466 18.35 -7.85 -15.86
C ALA A 466 18.22 -6.96 -14.63
N ILE A 467 16.94 -6.77 -14.23
CA ILE A 467 16.51 -6.25 -12.93
C ILE A 467 15.90 -7.41 -12.16
N ARG A 468 16.37 -7.65 -10.94
CA ARG A 468 15.91 -8.74 -10.08
C ARG A 468 15.48 -8.20 -8.72
N LEU A 469 14.36 -8.69 -8.23
CA LEU A 469 13.85 -8.41 -6.90
C LEU A 469 13.82 -9.69 -6.08
N TYR A 470 14.44 -9.65 -4.90
CA TYR A 470 14.44 -10.74 -3.93
C TYR A 470 13.71 -10.30 -2.67
N CYS A 471 12.91 -11.19 -2.11
CA CYS A 471 12.29 -11.04 -0.80
C CYS A 471 12.61 -12.27 0.04
N ASN A 472 13.05 -12.06 1.28
CA ASN A 472 13.37 -13.14 2.22
C ASN A 472 14.31 -14.20 1.63
N GLY A 473 15.38 -13.75 1.00
CA GLY A 473 16.40 -14.61 0.40
C GLY A 473 15.99 -15.32 -0.90
N GLN A 474 14.77 -15.10 -1.41
CA GLN A 474 14.23 -15.79 -2.57
C GLN A 474 13.98 -14.82 -3.74
N LEU A 475 14.37 -15.24 -4.95
CA LEU A 475 14.07 -14.50 -6.18
C LEU A 475 12.55 -14.43 -6.39
N GLN A 476 12.04 -13.22 -6.50
CA GLN A 476 10.61 -12.96 -6.74
C GLN A 476 10.35 -12.66 -8.21
N VAL A 477 11.15 -11.80 -8.79
CA VAL A 477 10.98 -11.34 -10.18
C VAL A 477 12.34 -11.14 -10.81
N ASN A 478 12.45 -11.55 -12.09
CA ASN A 478 13.54 -11.25 -12.97
C ASN A 478 12.97 -10.65 -14.25
N LEU A 479 13.42 -9.45 -14.63
CA LEU A 479 12.99 -8.75 -15.84
C LEU A 479 14.23 -8.35 -16.62
N ASP A 480 14.26 -8.68 -17.91
CA ASP A 480 15.35 -8.28 -18.81
C ASP A 480 15.44 -6.76 -18.90
N ASP A 481 16.64 -6.24 -18.82
CA ASP A 481 16.94 -4.83 -18.94
C ASP A 481 17.88 -4.55 -20.11
N LEU A 482 18.07 -3.26 -20.42
CA LEU A 482 19.03 -2.80 -21.39
C LEU A 482 20.29 -2.35 -20.66
N ASP A 483 21.43 -2.52 -21.31
CA ASP A 483 22.71 -2.01 -20.82
C ASP A 483 22.75 -0.48 -20.89
N PHE A 484 23.19 0.16 -19.81
CA PHE A 484 23.37 1.60 -19.72
C PHE A 484 24.75 1.92 -19.16
N ASP A 485 25.46 2.77 -19.84
CA ASP A 485 26.73 3.35 -19.36
C ASP A 485 26.50 4.82 -18.96
N ASP A 486 26.24 5.04 -17.70
CA ASP A 486 25.98 6.35 -17.13
C ASP A 486 26.91 6.62 -15.94
N SER A 487 27.77 7.62 -16.07
CA SER A 487 28.73 8.02 -15.04
C SER A 487 28.21 9.10 -14.12
N SER A 488 26.94 9.50 -14.23
CA SER A 488 26.34 10.54 -13.38
C SER A 488 26.40 10.16 -11.90
N PRO A 489 26.54 11.15 -11.02
CA PRO A 489 26.45 10.96 -9.57
C PRO A 489 25.00 10.76 -9.13
N TYR A 490 24.79 9.81 -8.20
CA TYR A 490 23.49 9.51 -7.63
C TYR A 490 23.55 9.52 -6.11
N THR A 491 22.49 10.09 -5.48
CA THR A 491 22.31 10.10 -4.04
C THR A 491 21.16 9.20 -3.60
N ALA A 492 21.23 8.68 -2.38
CA ALA A 492 20.16 7.87 -1.81
C ALA A 492 19.23 8.71 -0.92
N VAL A 493 17.93 8.37 -0.96
CA VAL A 493 16.89 8.90 -0.07
C VAL A 493 16.07 7.72 0.50
N LEU A 494 15.86 7.70 1.81
CA LEU A 494 15.09 6.70 2.51
C LEU A 494 13.87 7.32 3.19
N GLY A 495 12.74 6.62 3.16
CA GLY A 495 11.55 6.98 3.90
C GLY A 495 10.56 7.88 3.17
N GLN A 496 10.93 8.42 2.02
CA GLN A 496 10.03 9.18 1.13
C GLN A 496 10.50 9.12 -0.32
N LEU A 497 9.66 9.58 -1.25
CA LEU A 497 9.92 9.44 -2.69
C LEU A 497 11.12 10.26 -3.17
N ASP A 498 11.24 11.49 -2.70
CA ASP A 498 12.33 12.41 -3.05
C ASP A 498 12.67 13.36 -1.88
N SER A 499 13.79 14.07 -1.97
CA SER A 499 14.25 14.95 -0.89
C SER A 499 13.46 16.26 -0.79
N VAL A 500 12.73 16.64 -1.83
CA VAL A 500 12.04 17.93 -1.94
C VAL A 500 10.58 17.84 -1.48
N ARG A 501 9.89 16.75 -1.85
CA ARG A 501 8.46 16.59 -1.61
C ARG A 501 8.17 15.45 -0.63
N PRO A 502 7.38 15.71 0.41
CA PRO A 502 7.00 14.67 1.38
C PRO A 502 5.91 13.74 0.80
N MET A 503 6.23 13.08 -0.32
CA MET A 503 5.33 12.14 -1.00
C MET A 503 5.73 10.71 -0.66
N ARG A 504 4.74 9.82 -0.61
CA ARG A 504 4.91 8.39 -0.35
C ARG A 504 5.78 8.13 0.88
N GLN A 505 5.44 8.87 1.97
CA GLN A 505 6.14 8.72 3.24
C GLN A 505 5.98 7.30 3.75
N LEU A 506 7.07 6.67 4.11
CA LEU A 506 7.06 5.37 4.77
C LEU A 506 6.42 5.49 6.16
N GLU A 507 5.56 4.56 6.49
CA GLU A 507 5.06 4.28 7.83
C GLU A 507 5.61 2.91 8.26
N GLY A 508 6.71 2.92 8.99
CA GLY A 508 7.43 1.69 9.30
C GLY A 508 8.88 1.93 9.70
N GLN A 509 9.66 0.88 9.60
CA GLN A 509 11.05 0.84 10.04
C GLN A 509 11.94 0.24 8.95
N LEU A 510 13.16 0.74 8.86
CA LEU A 510 14.25 0.15 8.08
C LEU A 510 15.41 -0.20 9.00
N ASP A 511 16.17 -1.21 8.59
CA ASP A 511 17.38 -1.64 9.26
C ASP A 511 18.37 -2.24 8.26
N GLU A 512 19.67 -2.24 8.61
CA GLU A 512 20.72 -2.93 7.86
C GLU A 512 20.78 -2.56 6.38
N VAL A 513 20.77 -1.26 6.05
CA VAL A 513 20.75 -0.77 4.67
C VAL A 513 22.14 -0.80 4.06
N ALA A 514 22.30 -1.57 2.97
CA ALA A 514 23.56 -1.70 2.24
C ALA A 514 23.41 -1.40 0.74
N ILE A 515 24.42 -0.76 0.16
CA ILE A 515 24.53 -0.49 -1.28
C ILE A 515 25.84 -1.08 -1.79
N TYR A 516 25.76 -1.86 -2.85
CA TYR A 516 26.91 -2.54 -3.47
C TYR A 516 27.10 -2.07 -4.91
N GLU A 517 28.35 -1.82 -5.31
CA GLU A 517 28.75 -1.61 -6.72
C GLU A 517 28.98 -2.93 -7.45
N LYS A 518 28.15 -3.91 -7.17
CA LYS A 518 28.14 -5.23 -7.82
C LYS A 518 26.77 -5.89 -7.69
N ALA A 519 26.48 -6.83 -8.56
CA ALA A 519 25.36 -7.74 -8.37
C ALA A 519 25.70 -8.76 -7.27
N LEU A 520 24.85 -8.83 -6.22
CA LEU A 520 24.88 -9.94 -5.29
C LEU A 520 24.34 -11.20 -5.96
N THR A 521 24.98 -12.32 -5.68
CA THR A 521 24.51 -13.65 -6.14
C THR A 521 23.34 -14.15 -5.27
N GLU A 522 22.53 -15.04 -5.81
CA GLU A 522 21.45 -15.68 -5.05
C GLU A 522 21.94 -16.38 -3.78
N GLU A 523 23.15 -16.96 -3.82
CA GLU A 523 23.75 -17.62 -2.67
C GLU A 523 24.10 -16.61 -1.57
N GLN A 524 24.68 -15.45 -1.92
CA GLN A 524 24.98 -14.38 -0.97
C GLN A 524 23.70 -13.82 -0.34
N ILE A 525 22.69 -13.53 -1.16
CA ILE A 525 21.40 -13.00 -0.70
C ILE A 525 20.71 -13.99 0.24
N ARG A 526 20.68 -15.27 -0.11
CA ARG A 526 20.14 -16.32 0.74
C ARG A 526 20.92 -16.45 2.04
N HIS A 527 22.25 -16.42 1.98
CA HIS A 527 23.11 -16.49 3.15
C HIS A 527 22.84 -15.34 4.12
N HIS A 528 22.74 -14.10 3.64
CA HIS A 528 22.41 -12.94 4.46
C HIS A 528 21.05 -13.13 5.18
N TYR A 529 20.04 -13.60 4.46
CA TYR A 529 18.74 -13.88 5.06
C TYR A 529 18.81 -14.99 6.14
N GLU A 530 19.48 -16.11 5.84
CA GLU A 530 19.57 -17.28 6.72
C GLU A 530 20.40 -17.01 7.99
N VAL A 531 21.36 -16.09 7.96
CA VAL A 531 22.13 -15.71 9.17
C VAL A 531 21.23 -15.13 10.26
N ILE A 532 20.16 -14.42 9.91
CA ILE A 532 19.18 -13.89 10.88
C ILE A 532 18.11 -14.92 11.21
N THR A 533 17.55 -15.58 10.19
CA THR A 533 16.33 -16.39 10.35
C THR A 533 16.62 -17.86 10.63
N GLY A 534 17.86 -18.28 10.44
CA GLY A 534 18.23 -19.69 10.40
C GLY A 534 17.89 -20.34 9.05
N PRO A 535 18.42 -21.53 8.79
CA PRO A 535 18.08 -22.28 7.58
C PRO A 535 16.60 -22.64 7.57
N PRO A 536 15.98 -22.77 6.37
CA PRO A 536 14.58 -23.15 6.28
C PRO A 536 14.30 -24.44 7.06
N LYS A 537 13.24 -24.43 7.87
CA LYS A 537 12.78 -25.64 8.57
C LYS A 537 12.32 -26.64 7.49
N THR A 538 13.05 -27.75 7.34
CA THR A 538 12.76 -28.84 6.40
C THR A 538 11.49 -29.58 6.79
#